data_39a68c8713b6824591d147401fbaaadb
#
_entry.id   39a68c8713b6824591d147401fbaaadb
#
_cell.length_a   1.000
_cell.length_b   1.000
_cell.length_c   1.000
_cell.angle_alpha   90.00
_cell.angle_beta   90.00
_cell.angle_gamma   90.00
#
_symmetry.space_group_name_H-M   'P 1'
#
loop_
_entity.id
_entity.type
_entity.pdbx_description
1 polymer ?
#
loop_
_entity_poly.entity_id
_entity_poly.type
_entity_poly.pdbx_seq_one_letter_code
_entity_poly.pdbx_strand_id
1 'polypeptide(L)'
;MAQDLAQQVAALSTKLSREQCYLLMMKPNPDVPLALSQGTPREQLRIRHHEYLVDLERRGVIFAAGPFADIGEKPSGSGLIIIRAKDREEAARIGGQEPYTQAGLRLMEIIPWQRNEGSLRLELRLADGVLKIDERTYNLQKVGD
;
A
#
# COMPACT_ATOMS: atom_id res chain seq x y z
N MET A 1 -31.15 19.15 -22.33
CA MET A 1 -29.82 19.45 -21.69
C MET A 1 -29.62 18.71 -20.37
N ALA A 2 -30.45 18.84 -19.33
CA ALA A 2 -30.23 18.14 -18.05
C ALA A 2 -30.31 16.61 -18.15
N GLN A 3 -31.23 16.05 -18.95
CA GLN A 3 -31.34 14.61 -19.20
C GLN A 3 -30.09 14.06 -19.93
N ASP A 4 -29.51 14.83 -20.84
CA ASP A 4 -28.32 14.46 -21.60
C ASP A 4 -27.09 14.39 -20.69
N LEU A 5 -26.92 15.34 -19.77
CA LEU A 5 -25.81 15.31 -18.78
C LEU A 5 -25.95 14.13 -17.81
N ALA A 6 -27.14 13.80 -17.33
CA ALA A 6 -27.37 12.65 -16.47
C ALA A 6 -27.03 11.32 -17.16
N GLN A 7 -27.37 11.18 -18.44
CA GLN A 7 -27.02 10.00 -19.25
C GLN A 7 -25.51 9.90 -19.47
N GLN A 8 -24.83 11.02 -19.74
CA GLN A 8 -23.37 11.05 -19.89
C GLN A 8 -22.67 10.63 -18.57
N VAL A 9 -23.12 11.16 -17.43
CA VAL A 9 -22.59 10.77 -16.11
C VAL A 9 -22.80 9.28 -15.86
N ALA A 10 -23.99 8.75 -16.14
CA ALA A 10 -24.29 7.33 -15.98
C ALA A 10 -23.37 6.46 -16.86
N ALA A 11 -23.20 6.82 -18.12
CA ALA A 11 -22.34 6.11 -19.06
C ALA A 11 -20.86 6.11 -18.63
N LEU A 12 -20.34 7.21 -18.11
CA LEU A 12 -18.98 7.30 -17.58
C LEU A 12 -18.84 6.49 -16.30
N SER A 13 -19.84 6.52 -15.42
CA SER A 13 -19.83 5.78 -14.17
C SER A 13 -19.77 4.25 -14.33
N THR A 14 -20.20 3.72 -15.48
CA THR A 14 -20.07 2.28 -15.78
C THR A 14 -18.64 1.84 -16.04
N LYS A 15 -17.73 2.77 -16.35
CA LYS A 15 -16.31 2.50 -16.64
C LYS A 15 -15.42 2.46 -15.38
N LEU A 16 -15.97 2.82 -14.22
CA LEU A 16 -15.24 2.87 -12.98
C LEU A 16 -14.94 1.46 -12.46
N SER A 17 -13.71 1.23 -12.00
CA SER A 17 -13.28 -0.06 -11.43
C SER A 17 -14.03 -0.40 -10.14
N ARG A 18 -14.29 0.60 -9.30
CA ARG A 18 -14.98 0.47 -7.99
C ARG A 18 -14.34 -0.56 -7.05
N GLU A 19 -13.04 -0.73 -7.14
CA GLU A 19 -12.33 -1.61 -6.21
C GLU A 19 -12.27 -0.97 -4.82
N GLN A 20 -12.84 -1.65 -3.82
CA GLN A 20 -12.77 -1.17 -2.44
C GLN A 20 -11.40 -1.47 -1.85
N CYS A 21 -10.74 -0.42 -1.38
CA CYS A 21 -9.50 -0.48 -0.63
C CYS A 21 -9.64 0.33 0.68
N TYR A 22 -8.62 0.22 1.52
CA TYR A 22 -8.51 1.00 2.75
C TYR A 22 -7.11 1.61 2.81
N LEU A 23 -7.07 2.92 3.04
CA LEU A 23 -5.82 3.62 3.30
C LEU A 23 -5.53 3.55 4.80
N LEU A 24 -4.38 3.03 5.13
CA LEU A 24 -3.84 3.04 6.48
C LEU A 24 -2.82 4.18 6.54
N MET A 25 -3.28 5.33 7.03
CA MET A 25 -2.44 6.52 7.20
C MET A 25 -1.65 6.38 8.49
N MET A 26 -0.34 6.24 8.37
CA MET A 26 0.57 6.03 9.48
C MET A 26 1.28 7.33 9.85
N LYS A 27 1.26 7.69 11.13
CA LYS A 27 1.97 8.86 11.68
C LYS A 27 2.77 8.43 12.91
N PRO A 28 3.93 9.04 13.17
CA PRO A 28 4.64 8.84 14.43
C PRO A 28 3.72 9.16 15.62
N ASN A 29 3.79 8.35 16.66
CA ASN A 29 3.11 8.66 17.91
C ASN A 29 3.94 9.69 18.69
N PRO A 30 3.44 10.91 18.92
CA PRO A 30 4.20 11.95 19.62
C PRO A 30 4.44 11.64 21.09
N ASP A 31 3.60 10.79 21.68
CA ASP A 31 3.66 10.46 23.11
C ASP A 31 4.66 9.34 23.42
N VAL A 32 5.17 8.66 22.38
CA VAL A 32 6.13 7.56 22.53
C VAL A 32 7.43 7.90 21.80
N PRO A 33 8.49 8.29 22.54
CA PRO A 33 9.79 8.51 21.94
C PRO A 33 10.29 7.26 21.22
N LEU A 34 10.82 7.41 20.02
CA LEU A 34 11.36 6.34 19.18
C LEU A 34 12.41 5.45 19.86
N ALA A 35 13.02 5.95 20.96
CA ALA A 35 13.99 5.23 21.78
C ALA A 35 13.36 4.20 22.72
N LEU A 36 12.05 4.27 22.97
CA LEU A 36 11.35 3.42 23.95
C LEU A 36 10.50 2.33 23.31
N SER A 37 10.92 1.76 22.20
CA SER A 37 10.21 0.65 21.57
C SER A 37 10.32 -0.65 22.39
N GLN A 38 9.66 -0.73 23.52
CA GLN A 38 9.45 -1.95 24.33
C GLN A 38 10.66 -2.92 24.37
N GLY A 39 11.89 -2.41 24.44
CA GLY A 39 13.11 -3.21 24.46
C GLY A 39 13.50 -3.84 23.12
N THR A 40 12.76 -3.60 22.04
CA THR A 40 13.11 -4.11 20.71
C THR A 40 14.04 -3.11 20.03
N PRO A 41 15.26 -3.49 19.61
CA PRO A 41 16.11 -2.60 18.85
C PRO A 41 15.41 -2.06 17.60
N ARG A 42 15.63 -0.79 17.27
CA ARG A 42 14.99 -0.11 16.15
C ARG A 42 15.19 -0.84 14.82
N GLU A 43 16.37 -1.40 14.62
CA GLU A 43 16.70 -2.17 13.40
C GLU A 43 15.87 -3.45 13.32
N GLN A 44 15.70 -4.19 14.40
CA GLN A 44 14.86 -5.38 14.42
C GLN A 44 13.40 -5.06 14.14
N LEU A 45 12.90 -3.95 14.70
CA LEU A 45 11.54 -3.51 14.44
C LEU A 45 11.34 -3.13 12.97
N ARG A 46 12.35 -2.48 12.36
CA ARG A 46 12.33 -2.14 10.93
C ARG A 46 12.34 -3.40 10.05
N ILE A 47 13.14 -4.41 10.40
CA ILE A 47 13.15 -5.69 9.70
C ILE A 47 11.76 -6.33 9.75
N ARG A 48 11.16 -6.46 10.93
CA ARG A 48 9.80 -7.02 11.11
C ARG A 48 8.75 -6.24 10.31
N HIS A 49 8.85 -4.92 10.29
CA HIS A 49 7.98 -4.07 9.49
C HIS A 49 8.06 -4.42 8.01
N HIS A 50 9.27 -4.51 7.45
CA HIS A 50 9.45 -4.88 6.04
C HIS A 50 9.00 -6.30 5.75
N GLU A 51 9.32 -7.27 6.60
CA GLU A 51 8.86 -8.65 6.47
C GLU A 51 7.33 -8.73 6.46
N TYR A 52 6.67 -8.00 7.34
CA TYR A 52 5.21 -7.92 7.41
C TYR A 52 4.61 -7.36 6.13
N LEU A 53 5.15 -6.26 5.59
CA LEU A 53 4.65 -5.67 4.35
C LEU A 53 4.88 -6.59 3.15
N VAL A 54 6.04 -7.24 3.07
CA VAL A 54 6.36 -8.21 2.00
C VAL A 54 5.43 -9.42 2.06
N ASP A 55 5.10 -9.93 3.26
CA ASP A 55 4.11 -11.00 3.42
C ASP A 55 2.73 -10.59 2.91
N LEU A 56 2.25 -9.41 3.30
CA LEU A 56 0.98 -8.86 2.81
C LEU A 56 0.99 -8.64 1.29
N GLU A 57 2.11 -8.23 0.70
CA GLU A 57 2.27 -8.09 -0.74
C GLU A 57 2.16 -9.44 -1.44
N ARG A 58 2.89 -10.46 -0.98
CA ARG A 58 2.83 -11.82 -1.52
C ARG A 58 1.44 -12.45 -1.45
N ARG A 59 0.67 -12.09 -0.44
CA ARG A 59 -0.72 -12.52 -0.29
C ARG A 59 -1.72 -11.69 -1.11
N GLY A 60 -1.26 -10.68 -1.84
CA GLY A 60 -2.11 -9.79 -2.65
C GLY A 60 -2.96 -8.82 -1.82
N VAL A 61 -2.66 -8.68 -0.53
CA VAL A 61 -3.37 -7.77 0.37
C VAL A 61 -2.95 -6.31 0.12
N ILE A 62 -1.66 -6.05 -0.04
CA ILE A 62 -1.18 -4.70 -0.35
C ILE A 62 -1.48 -4.35 -1.82
N PHE A 63 -2.08 -3.18 -2.01
CA PHE A 63 -2.16 -2.54 -3.31
C PHE A 63 -0.93 -1.66 -3.58
N ALA A 64 -0.55 -0.83 -2.60
CA ALA A 64 0.65 0.01 -2.63
C ALA A 64 1.03 0.39 -1.20
N ALA A 65 2.31 0.64 -0.95
CA ALA A 65 2.78 1.16 0.34
C ALA A 65 4.04 1.99 0.14
N GLY A 66 4.22 2.99 1.00
CA GLY A 66 5.44 3.79 1.00
C GLY A 66 5.42 4.92 2.03
N PRO A 67 6.60 5.47 2.34
CA PRO A 67 6.73 6.64 3.20
C PRO A 67 6.34 7.92 2.46
N PHE A 68 5.95 8.94 3.22
CA PHE A 68 5.84 10.30 2.71
C PHE A 68 7.22 10.97 2.76
N ALA A 69 7.89 10.95 1.64
CA ALA A 69 9.19 11.60 1.43
C ALA A 69 9.47 11.74 -0.06
N ASP A 70 10.24 12.74 -0.42
CA ASP A 70 10.80 12.83 -1.77
C ASP A 70 11.90 11.78 -1.95
N ILE A 71 12.15 11.39 -3.22
CA ILE A 71 13.19 10.40 -3.54
C ILE A 71 14.55 10.94 -3.10
N GLY A 72 15.25 10.16 -2.28
CA GLY A 72 16.56 10.54 -1.73
C GLY A 72 16.50 11.26 -0.39
N GLU A 73 15.31 11.67 0.08
CA GLU A 73 15.15 12.25 1.39
C GLU A 73 14.92 11.22 2.50
N LYS A 74 15.23 11.62 3.73
CA LYS A 74 14.99 10.78 4.90
C LYS A 74 13.51 10.84 5.28
N PRO A 75 12.78 9.68 5.30
CA PRO A 75 11.38 9.65 5.68
C PRO A 75 11.14 10.19 7.10
N SER A 76 10.07 10.95 7.27
CA SER A 76 9.62 11.51 8.55
C SER A 76 9.08 10.47 9.54
N GLY A 77 8.87 9.23 9.09
CA GLY A 77 8.19 8.17 9.83
C GLY A 77 6.69 8.06 9.53
N SER A 78 6.14 9.04 8.81
CA SER A 78 4.79 8.97 8.26
C SER A 78 4.77 8.21 6.93
N GLY A 79 3.64 7.61 6.60
CA GLY A 79 3.48 6.87 5.35
C GLY A 79 2.07 6.40 5.12
N LEU A 80 1.89 5.72 4.01
CA LEU A 80 0.62 5.17 3.57
C LEU A 80 0.80 3.69 3.24
N ILE A 81 -0.14 2.87 3.68
CA ILE A 81 -0.33 1.50 3.21
C ILE A 81 -1.76 1.41 2.65
N ILE A 82 -1.90 1.07 1.39
CA ILE A 82 -3.20 0.84 0.75
C ILE A 82 -3.42 -0.66 0.68
N ILE A 83 -4.48 -1.14 1.32
CA ILE A 83 -4.79 -2.56 1.39
C ILE A 83 -6.15 -2.90 0.79
N ARG A 84 -6.26 -4.13 0.29
CA ARG A 84 -7.52 -4.80 0.00
C ARG A 84 -7.98 -5.50 1.27
N ALA A 85 -9.19 -5.17 1.72
CA ALA A 85 -9.83 -5.84 2.83
C ALA A 85 -11.34 -5.89 2.57
N LYS A 86 -12.01 -6.90 3.10
CA LYS A 86 -13.46 -7.08 2.90
C LYS A 86 -14.29 -5.98 3.57
N ASP A 87 -13.78 -5.46 4.69
CA ASP A 87 -14.43 -4.43 5.49
C ASP A 87 -13.40 -3.64 6.33
N ARG A 88 -13.92 -2.62 7.03
CA ARG A 88 -13.10 -1.77 7.89
C ARG A 88 -12.53 -2.51 9.10
N GLU A 89 -13.23 -3.51 9.61
CA GLU A 89 -12.78 -4.31 10.75
C GLU A 89 -11.56 -5.15 10.37
N GLU A 90 -11.61 -5.81 9.22
CA GLU A 90 -10.45 -6.52 8.69
C GLU A 90 -9.27 -5.57 8.41
N ALA A 91 -9.53 -4.39 7.85
CA ALA A 91 -8.50 -3.37 7.64
C ALA A 91 -7.86 -2.94 8.97
N ALA A 92 -8.67 -2.75 10.03
CA ALA A 92 -8.17 -2.42 11.37
C ALA A 92 -7.31 -3.54 11.97
N ARG A 93 -7.72 -4.79 11.78
CA ARG A 93 -6.97 -5.96 12.24
C ARG A 93 -5.62 -6.07 11.53
N ILE A 94 -5.60 -5.90 10.21
CA ILE A 94 -4.36 -5.91 9.42
C ILE A 94 -3.45 -4.76 9.85
N GLY A 95 -3.95 -3.54 9.86
CA GLY A 95 -3.14 -2.38 10.24
C GLY A 95 -2.64 -2.44 11.70
N GLY A 96 -3.45 -2.99 12.61
CA GLY A 96 -3.07 -3.19 14.01
C GLY A 96 -1.97 -4.22 14.22
N GLN A 97 -1.74 -5.13 13.26
CA GLN A 97 -0.64 -6.11 13.29
C GLN A 97 0.67 -5.55 12.72
N GLU A 98 0.66 -4.35 12.16
CA GLU A 98 1.87 -3.69 11.65
C GLU A 98 2.83 -3.44 12.84
N PRO A 99 4.10 -3.87 12.75
CA PRO A 99 5.01 -3.90 13.91
C PRO A 99 5.25 -2.56 14.60
N TYR A 100 5.33 -1.45 13.89
CA TYR A 100 5.44 -0.14 14.52
C TYR A 100 4.14 0.30 15.23
N THR A 101 2.99 -0.11 14.68
CA THR A 101 1.68 0.13 15.30
C THR A 101 1.52 -0.71 16.55
N GLN A 102 1.89 -2.00 16.51
CA GLN A 102 1.90 -2.88 17.70
C GLN A 102 2.83 -2.37 18.81
N ALA A 103 3.97 -1.81 18.43
CA ALA A 103 4.92 -1.22 19.38
C ALA A 103 4.46 0.14 19.94
N GLY A 104 3.30 0.66 19.50
CA GLY A 104 2.78 1.97 19.91
C GLY A 104 3.53 3.16 19.32
N LEU A 105 4.48 2.93 18.41
CA LEU A 105 5.31 3.98 17.79
C LEU A 105 4.62 4.75 16.68
N ARG A 106 3.54 4.19 16.14
CA ARG A 106 2.71 4.82 15.10
C ARG A 106 1.26 4.83 15.51
N LEU A 107 0.62 5.94 15.21
CA LEU A 107 -0.83 6.08 15.18
C LEU A 107 -1.31 5.77 13.78
N MET A 108 -2.46 5.11 13.68
CA MET A 108 -3.05 4.70 12.41
C MET A 108 -4.45 5.29 12.27
N GLU A 109 -4.70 5.91 11.14
CA GLU A 109 -6.03 6.32 10.69
C GLU A 109 -6.45 5.45 9.51
N ILE A 110 -7.69 4.93 9.53
CA ILE A 110 -8.23 4.10 8.46
C ILE A 110 -9.24 4.90 7.66
N ILE A 111 -8.97 5.07 6.36
CA ILE A 111 -9.82 5.80 5.43
C ILE A 111 -10.32 4.80 4.38
N PRO A 112 -11.64 4.58 4.25
CA PRO A 112 -12.18 3.79 3.15
C PRO A 112 -11.93 4.53 1.83
N TRP A 113 -11.45 3.83 0.82
CA TRP A 113 -11.13 4.39 -0.48
C TRP A 113 -11.56 3.44 -1.59
N GLN A 114 -12.36 3.96 -2.50
CA GLN A 114 -12.75 3.23 -3.69
C GLN A 114 -11.86 3.65 -4.85
N ARG A 115 -11.07 2.71 -5.36
CA ARG A 115 -10.26 2.94 -6.55
C ARG A 115 -11.17 2.85 -7.79
N ASN A 116 -11.34 3.94 -8.48
CA ASN A 116 -12.16 4.03 -9.67
C ASN A 116 -11.33 4.04 -10.95
N GLU A 117 -10.24 4.78 -10.96
CA GLU A 117 -9.34 4.94 -12.08
C GLU A 117 -7.91 4.59 -11.66
N GLY A 118 -7.09 4.30 -12.64
CA GLY A 118 -5.67 4.02 -12.50
C GLY A 118 -5.14 3.26 -13.70
N SER A 119 -3.85 3.34 -13.92
CA SER A 119 -3.20 2.62 -14.99
C SER A 119 -1.89 2.01 -14.52
N LEU A 120 -1.53 0.89 -15.12
CA LEU A 120 -0.24 0.24 -14.97
C LEU A 120 0.23 -0.14 -16.38
N ARG A 121 1.45 0.24 -16.72
CA ARG A 121 2.06 -0.13 -18.00
C ARG A 121 2.89 -1.38 -17.81
N LEU A 122 2.57 -2.43 -18.58
CA LEU A 122 3.30 -3.70 -18.58
C LEU A 122 3.75 -4.00 -20.00
N GLU A 123 5.04 -4.33 -20.18
CA GLU A 123 5.62 -4.80 -21.42
C GLU A 123 6.36 -6.11 -21.15
N LEU A 124 5.92 -7.20 -21.77
CA LEU A 124 6.57 -8.49 -21.70
C LEU A 124 7.31 -8.77 -23.00
N ARG A 125 8.63 -8.93 -22.94
CA ARG A 125 9.46 -9.35 -24.06
C ARG A 125 9.88 -10.80 -23.84
N LEU A 126 9.23 -11.70 -24.56
CA LEU A 126 9.44 -13.15 -24.38
C LEU A 126 10.85 -13.57 -24.82
N ALA A 127 11.35 -13.02 -25.94
CA ALA A 127 12.68 -13.38 -26.48
C ALA A 127 13.82 -12.92 -25.53
N ASP A 128 13.66 -11.78 -24.90
CA ASP A 128 14.66 -11.21 -24.00
C ASP A 128 14.50 -11.70 -22.55
N GLY A 129 13.38 -12.36 -22.22
CA GLY A 129 13.05 -12.73 -20.85
C GLY A 129 12.89 -11.52 -19.93
N VAL A 130 12.27 -10.44 -20.43
CA VAL A 130 12.20 -9.16 -19.71
C VAL A 130 10.75 -8.76 -19.48
N LEU A 131 10.44 -8.32 -18.25
CA LEU A 131 9.21 -7.63 -17.90
C LEU A 131 9.53 -6.18 -17.56
N LYS A 132 8.85 -5.24 -18.20
CA LYS A 132 8.85 -3.84 -17.78
C LYS A 132 7.54 -3.50 -17.08
N ILE A 133 7.65 -2.81 -15.99
CA ILE A 133 6.54 -2.21 -15.24
C ILE A 133 6.82 -0.73 -15.18
N ASP A 134 6.04 0.06 -15.90
CA ASP A 134 6.32 1.47 -16.17
C ASP A 134 7.75 1.66 -16.71
N GLU A 135 8.61 2.41 -16.06
CA GLU A 135 10.00 2.66 -16.49
C GLU A 135 11.02 1.65 -15.93
N ARG A 136 10.59 0.71 -15.10
CA ARG A 136 11.47 -0.29 -14.46
C ARG A 136 11.55 -1.56 -15.27
N THR A 137 12.77 -2.09 -15.42
CA THR A 137 13.03 -3.35 -16.15
C THR A 137 13.42 -4.45 -15.17
N TYR A 138 12.82 -5.62 -15.31
CA TYR A 138 13.07 -6.82 -14.53
C TYR A 138 13.47 -7.97 -15.45
N ASN A 139 14.50 -8.71 -15.09
CA ASN A 139 14.86 -9.95 -15.76
C ASN A 139 14.01 -11.08 -15.20
N LEU A 140 13.32 -11.80 -16.06
CA LEU A 140 12.55 -12.97 -15.68
C LEU A 140 13.50 -14.16 -15.52
N GLN A 141 13.40 -14.83 -14.39
CA GLN A 141 14.07 -16.11 -14.16
C GLN A 141 13.02 -17.19 -13.95
N LYS A 142 13.22 -18.33 -14.61
CA LYS A 142 12.37 -19.50 -14.36
C LYS A 142 12.71 -20.02 -12.93
N VAL A 143 11.73 -20.04 -12.07
CA VAL A 143 11.85 -20.51 -10.68
C VAL A 143 11.35 -21.94 -10.65
N GLY A 144 12.28 -22.89 -10.62
CA GLY A 144 12.03 -24.32 -10.44
C GLY A 144 11.21 -25.00 -11.57
N ASP A 145 11.41 -26.27 -11.72
CA ASP A 145 10.44 -27.20 -12.31
C ASP A 145 9.58 -27.78 -11.22
#